data_63847bf94a0708452c0a4173e464a092
#
_entry.id   63847bf94a0708452c0a4173e464a092
#
_cell.length_a   1.000
_cell.length_b   1.000
_cell.length_c   1.000
_cell.angle_alpha   90.00
_cell.angle_beta   90.00
_cell.angle_gamma   90.00
#
_symmetry.space_group_name_H-M   'P 1'
#
loop_
_entity.id
_entity.type
_entity.pdbx_description
1 polymer ?
#
loop_
_entity_poly.entity_id
_entity_poly.type
_entity_poly.pdbx_seq_one_letter_code
_entity_poly.pdbx_strand_id
1 'polypeptide(L)'
;LSGKMQVFTGERGDYHRTRLTHTQEVASLARTLSRALRLNEDLVEALALLHDIGHPPFGHAGEDALDECLQPDGQFSHNQYALTIVEDLEERYPGFPGLNLSYEVLESQITRVDKTARSHYPLLEAQVVDAADSTTYDAHDTDDAIKLELLTLDELSEMSLIREALAAVNSEFTNLDATQLRASVVHYLLNRQVSDILATSAEDLLRYDFQSSDEARHGELVVRPSKELQEQKEELEGFLYERVYRHPELLKMRQRAQDRLQAMFLKYQTHPEWFPKKYLSLIHISEPTRRKR
;
A
#
# COMPACT_ATOMS: atom_id res chain seq x y z
N LEU A 1 10.66 4.15 -6.26
CA LEU A 1 9.40 4.72 -5.79
C LEU A 1 9.16 6.15 -6.30
N SER A 2 10.16 7.05 -6.30
CA SER A 2 9.98 8.45 -6.74
C SER A 2 9.51 8.63 -8.19
N GLY A 3 9.85 7.69 -9.08
CA GLY A 3 9.40 7.70 -10.48
C GLY A 3 8.15 6.86 -10.76
N LYS A 4 7.51 6.29 -9.73
CA LYS A 4 6.31 5.47 -9.86
C LYS A 4 5.11 6.22 -9.30
N MET A 5 4.03 6.30 -10.08
CA MET A 5 2.78 6.91 -9.68
C MET A 5 1.98 5.96 -8.78
N GLN A 6 1.13 6.51 -7.89
CA GLN A 6 0.28 5.71 -7.01
C GLN A 6 -0.87 5.07 -7.81
N VAL A 7 -1.91 5.76 -8.10
CA VAL A 7 -3.10 5.23 -8.77
C VAL A 7 -3.32 5.88 -10.13
N PHE A 8 -3.12 7.17 -10.20
CA PHE A 8 -3.45 7.98 -11.38
C PHE A 8 -2.22 8.26 -12.22
N THR A 9 -2.12 7.65 -13.39
CA THR A 9 -1.02 7.81 -14.36
C THR A 9 -1.39 8.82 -15.45
N GLY A 10 -1.84 10.03 -15.08
CA GLY A 10 -2.42 10.97 -16.03
C GLY A 10 -1.49 12.11 -16.46
N GLU A 11 -1.62 12.51 -17.71
CA GLU A 11 -1.02 13.72 -18.30
C GLU A 11 -1.75 15.02 -17.86
N ARG A 12 -2.68 14.95 -16.89
CA ARG A 12 -3.48 16.08 -16.40
C ARG A 12 -2.83 16.70 -15.16
N GLY A 13 -2.14 17.82 -15.35
CA GLY A 13 -1.64 18.70 -14.29
C GLY A 13 -0.28 18.32 -13.67
N ASP A 14 0.33 19.29 -12.98
CA ASP A 14 1.66 19.15 -12.35
C ASP A 14 1.66 18.36 -11.02
N TYR A 15 0.50 17.95 -10.53
CA TYR A 15 0.38 17.28 -9.24
C TYR A 15 0.08 15.79 -9.41
N HIS A 16 1.12 14.99 -9.20
CA HIS A 16 0.99 13.54 -9.19
C HIS A 16 1.51 12.98 -7.87
N ARG A 17 0.63 12.27 -7.15
CA ARG A 17 1.04 11.52 -5.97
C ARG A 17 1.93 10.36 -6.41
N THR A 18 3.18 10.39 -5.99
CA THR A 18 4.12 9.30 -6.24
C THR A 18 4.00 8.23 -5.16
N ARG A 19 4.42 7.00 -5.47
CA ARG A 19 4.53 5.95 -4.44
C ARG A 19 5.49 6.34 -3.31
N LEU A 20 6.48 7.16 -3.58
CA LEU A 20 7.38 7.64 -2.53
C LEU A 20 6.65 8.57 -1.54
N THR A 21 5.85 9.51 -2.03
CA THR A 21 5.08 10.39 -1.15
C THR A 21 4.03 9.62 -0.35
N HIS A 22 3.32 8.67 -0.97
CA HIS A 22 2.43 7.76 -0.27
C HIS A 22 3.16 6.96 0.81
N THR A 23 4.27 6.31 0.48
CA THR A 23 5.08 5.54 1.44
C THR A 23 5.52 6.38 2.64
N GLN A 24 5.90 7.65 2.43
CA GLN A 24 6.28 8.56 3.52
C GLN A 24 5.09 8.90 4.43
N GLU A 25 3.91 9.09 3.87
CA GLU A 25 2.69 9.37 4.64
C GLU A 25 2.25 8.12 5.41
N VAL A 26 2.29 6.93 4.80
CA VAL A 26 2.06 5.65 5.49
C VAL A 26 3.05 5.47 6.64
N ALA A 27 4.35 5.73 6.43
CA ALA A 27 5.36 5.63 7.48
C ALA A 27 5.10 6.61 8.64
N SER A 28 4.70 7.83 8.34
CA SER A 28 4.35 8.84 9.35
C SER A 28 3.14 8.41 10.19
N LEU A 29 2.10 7.91 9.53
CA LEU A 29 0.87 7.45 10.17
C LEU A 29 1.12 6.18 11.00
N ALA A 30 1.82 5.22 10.43
CA ALA A 30 2.20 3.97 11.09
C ALA A 30 3.04 4.22 12.36
N ARG A 31 4.00 5.14 12.31
CA ARG A 31 4.77 5.55 13.51
C ARG A 31 3.89 6.21 14.57
N THR A 32 2.90 6.98 14.16
CA THR A 32 1.94 7.60 15.11
C THR A 32 1.14 6.53 15.84
N LEU A 33 0.59 5.56 15.10
CA LEU A 33 -0.12 4.40 15.66
C LEU A 33 0.79 3.56 16.57
N SER A 34 1.99 3.24 16.08
CA SER A 34 2.98 2.45 16.82
C SER A 34 3.37 3.07 18.16
N ARG A 35 3.65 4.38 18.16
CA ARG A 35 3.98 5.13 19.39
C ARG A 35 2.85 5.09 20.39
N ALA A 36 1.61 5.31 19.95
CA ALA A 36 0.44 5.31 20.82
C ALA A 36 0.17 3.91 21.42
N LEU A 37 0.39 2.85 20.63
CA LEU A 37 0.23 1.45 21.04
C LEU A 37 1.49 0.88 21.75
N ARG A 38 2.56 1.66 21.89
CA ARG A 38 3.86 1.27 22.50
C ARG A 38 4.53 0.08 21.81
N LEU A 39 4.43 0.02 20.49
CA LEU A 39 5.10 -0.97 19.65
C LEU A 39 6.49 -0.46 19.20
N ASN A 40 7.23 -1.29 18.49
CA ASN A 40 8.56 -0.95 17.99
C ASN A 40 8.48 -0.01 16.78
N GLU A 41 8.69 1.30 17.02
CA GLU A 41 8.60 2.35 15.97
C GLU A 41 9.63 2.15 14.85
N ASP A 42 10.84 1.66 15.15
CA ASP A 42 11.89 1.45 14.16
C ASP A 42 11.53 0.30 13.21
N LEU A 43 10.97 -0.78 13.76
CA LEU A 43 10.46 -1.89 12.96
C LEU A 43 9.30 -1.45 12.06
N VAL A 44 8.33 -0.70 12.62
CA VAL A 44 7.19 -0.16 11.87
C VAL A 44 7.66 0.74 10.73
N GLU A 45 8.63 1.63 10.95
CA GLU A 45 9.17 2.49 9.90
C GLU A 45 9.84 1.68 8.79
N ALA A 46 10.66 0.68 9.15
CA ALA A 46 11.29 -0.21 8.17
C ALA A 46 10.25 -0.96 7.32
N LEU A 47 9.20 -1.49 7.94
CA LEU A 47 8.10 -2.18 7.26
C LEU A 47 7.31 -1.24 6.35
N ALA A 48 7.01 -0.03 6.83
CA ALA A 48 6.31 0.97 6.03
C ALA A 48 7.12 1.41 4.81
N LEU A 49 8.45 1.56 4.93
CA LEU A 49 9.31 1.86 3.78
C LEU A 49 9.44 0.70 2.79
N LEU A 50 9.26 -0.52 3.26
CA LEU A 50 9.38 -1.74 2.44
C LEU A 50 8.10 -2.08 1.68
N HIS A 51 6.92 -1.81 2.25
CA HIS A 51 5.64 -2.39 1.82
C HIS A 51 5.36 -2.28 0.31
N ASP A 52 5.76 -1.18 -0.31
CA ASP A 52 5.48 -0.84 -1.72
C ASP A 52 6.68 -0.96 -2.67
N ILE A 53 7.87 -1.38 -2.17
CA ILE A 53 9.12 -1.34 -2.96
C ILE A 53 9.06 -2.22 -4.21
N GLY A 54 8.33 -3.32 -4.14
CA GLY A 54 8.21 -4.31 -5.22
C GLY A 54 7.26 -3.92 -6.36
N HIS A 55 6.47 -2.87 -6.22
CA HIS A 55 5.54 -2.48 -7.28
C HIS A 55 6.24 -2.15 -8.60
N PRO A 56 5.74 -2.65 -9.73
CA PRO A 56 6.26 -2.30 -11.05
C PRO A 56 5.85 -0.87 -11.45
N PRO A 57 6.36 -0.35 -12.59
CA PRO A 57 5.77 0.83 -13.21
C PRO A 57 4.27 0.66 -13.44
N PHE A 58 3.50 1.71 -13.25
CA PHE A 58 2.04 1.74 -13.40
C PHE A 58 1.24 0.97 -12.33
N GLY A 59 1.85 0.66 -11.19
CA GLY A 59 1.17 0.04 -10.04
C GLY A 59 0.51 -1.29 -10.38
N HIS A 60 -0.75 -1.49 -9.95
CA HIS A 60 -1.49 -2.73 -10.22
C HIS A 60 -1.73 -3.02 -11.70
N ALA A 61 -1.91 -1.98 -12.54
CA ALA A 61 -2.01 -2.21 -13.98
C ALA A 61 -0.71 -2.83 -14.57
N GLY A 62 0.43 -2.39 -14.05
CA GLY A 62 1.72 -2.98 -14.42
C GLY A 62 1.93 -4.37 -13.84
N GLU A 63 1.43 -4.63 -12.65
CA GLU A 63 1.45 -5.95 -12.02
C GLU A 63 0.65 -6.96 -12.85
N ASP A 64 -0.61 -6.64 -13.18
CA ASP A 64 -1.45 -7.47 -14.04
C ASP A 64 -0.75 -7.78 -15.39
N ALA A 65 -0.17 -6.76 -16.02
CA ALA A 65 0.52 -6.92 -17.31
C ALA A 65 1.75 -7.82 -17.22
N LEU A 66 2.53 -7.72 -16.15
CA LEU A 66 3.70 -8.58 -15.93
C LEU A 66 3.29 -10.00 -15.57
N ASP A 67 2.23 -10.15 -14.77
CA ASP A 67 1.69 -11.47 -14.46
C ASP A 67 1.22 -12.20 -15.72
N GLU A 68 0.47 -11.54 -16.59
CA GLU A 68 0.07 -12.06 -17.89
C GLU A 68 1.27 -12.44 -18.76
N CYS A 69 2.32 -11.60 -18.80
CA CYS A 69 3.53 -11.86 -19.57
C CYS A 69 4.31 -13.08 -19.08
N LEU A 70 4.21 -13.44 -17.81
CA LEU A 70 4.92 -14.58 -17.22
C LEU A 70 4.15 -15.90 -17.34
N GLN A 71 2.86 -15.86 -17.68
CA GLN A 71 2.08 -17.09 -17.90
C GLN A 71 2.56 -17.85 -19.15
N PRO A 72 2.57 -19.20 -19.14
CA PRO A 72 2.22 -20.09 -18.02
C PRO A 72 3.40 -20.41 -17.08
N ASP A 73 4.57 -19.84 -17.29
CA ASP A 73 5.83 -20.28 -16.67
C ASP A 73 6.03 -19.70 -15.25
N GLY A 74 5.25 -18.71 -14.86
CA GLY A 74 5.36 -18.05 -13.56
C GLY A 74 4.20 -17.12 -13.25
N GLN A 75 4.38 -16.36 -12.18
CA GLN A 75 3.47 -15.32 -11.73
C GLN A 75 4.28 -14.11 -11.27
N PHE A 76 3.70 -12.92 -11.38
CA PHE A 76 4.27 -11.70 -10.80
C PHE A 76 3.42 -11.23 -9.62
N SER A 77 4.08 -11.02 -8.49
CA SER A 77 3.49 -10.37 -7.32
C SER A 77 4.46 -9.32 -6.81
N HIS A 78 3.98 -8.08 -6.62
CA HIS A 78 4.81 -7.02 -6.06
C HIS A 78 5.32 -7.36 -4.66
N ASN A 79 4.55 -8.09 -3.85
CA ASN A 79 4.96 -8.54 -2.52
C ASN A 79 6.12 -9.54 -2.58
N GLN A 80 6.05 -10.51 -3.49
CA GLN A 80 7.14 -11.46 -3.71
C GLN A 80 8.37 -10.77 -4.31
N TYR A 81 8.15 -9.86 -5.25
CA TYR A 81 9.24 -9.11 -5.87
C TYR A 81 9.93 -8.15 -4.89
N ALA A 82 9.21 -7.62 -3.89
CA ALA A 82 9.82 -6.86 -2.81
C ALA A 82 10.88 -7.68 -2.05
N LEU A 83 10.59 -8.95 -1.74
CA LEU A 83 11.59 -9.86 -1.13
C LEU A 83 12.79 -10.05 -2.05
N THR A 84 12.57 -10.32 -3.35
CA THR A 84 13.66 -10.46 -4.32
C THR A 84 14.54 -9.21 -4.38
N ILE A 85 13.95 -8.01 -4.33
CA ILE A 85 14.71 -6.76 -4.32
C ILE A 85 15.62 -6.70 -3.09
N VAL A 86 15.07 -6.93 -1.89
CA VAL A 86 15.81 -6.70 -0.64
C VAL A 86 16.75 -7.84 -0.25
N GLU A 87 16.52 -9.04 -0.74
CA GLU A 87 17.38 -10.20 -0.47
C GLU A 87 18.47 -10.41 -1.52
N ASP A 88 18.20 -10.08 -2.81
CA ASP A 88 19.08 -10.47 -3.91
C ASP A 88 19.52 -9.31 -4.80
N LEU A 89 18.64 -8.33 -5.11
CA LEU A 89 18.91 -7.36 -6.19
C LEU A 89 19.59 -6.07 -5.72
N GLU A 90 19.37 -5.63 -4.49
CA GLU A 90 20.01 -4.44 -3.94
C GLU A 90 21.45 -4.76 -3.54
N GLU A 91 22.38 -3.98 -4.10
CA GLU A 91 23.83 -4.11 -3.83
C GLU A 91 24.27 -3.01 -2.88
N ARG A 92 24.02 -3.19 -1.58
CA ARG A 92 24.43 -2.22 -0.55
C ARG A 92 25.78 -2.53 0.07
N TYR A 93 26.09 -3.80 0.25
CA TYR A 93 27.25 -4.26 0.99
C TYR A 93 28.15 -5.12 0.11
N PRO A 94 29.49 -4.84 0.05
CA PRO A 94 30.42 -5.73 -0.61
C PRO A 94 30.42 -7.12 0.06
N GLY A 95 30.15 -8.15 -0.72
CA GLY A 95 30.20 -9.54 -0.24
C GLY A 95 28.95 -10.06 0.47
N PHE A 96 27.86 -9.25 0.51
CA PHE A 96 26.57 -9.69 0.99
C PHE A 96 25.46 -9.25 -0.01
N PRO A 97 24.63 -10.19 -0.53
CA PRO A 97 23.53 -9.83 -1.40
C PRO A 97 22.42 -9.15 -0.58
N GLY A 98 21.70 -8.25 -1.23
CA GLY A 98 20.54 -7.57 -0.62
C GLY A 98 20.92 -6.57 0.48
N LEU A 99 19.91 -6.24 1.29
CA LEU A 99 19.99 -5.19 2.31
C LEU A 99 20.34 -5.66 3.71
N ASN A 100 20.53 -6.98 3.92
CA ASN A 100 20.81 -7.57 5.24
C ASN A 100 19.78 -7.17 6.31
N LEU A 101 18.51 -7.30 5.98
CA LEU A 101 17.40 -6.96 6.88
C LEU A 101 17.24 -8.00 7.99
N SER A 102 16.65 -7.60 9.12
CA SER A 102 16.33 -8.52 10.21
C SER A 102 15.24 -9.52 9.80
N TYR A 103 15.18 -10.63 10.53
CA TYR A 103 14.20 -11.69 10.31
C TYR A 103 12.75 -11.16 10.39
N GLU A 104 12.47 -10.29 11.37
CA GLU A 104 11.15 -9.71 11.60
C GLU A 104 10.67 -8.88 10.41
N VAL A 105 11.58 -8.13 9.76
CA VAL A 105 11.26 -7.35 8.56
C VAL A 105 10.94 -8.28 7.38
N LEU A 106 11.77 -9.28 7.15
CA LEU A 106 11.56 -10.24 6.04
C LEU A 106 10.31 -11.08 6.26
N GLU A 107 10.10 -11.59 7.48
CA GLU A 107 8.91 -12.37 7.82
C GLU A 107 7.62 -11.58 7.63
N SER A 108 7.60 -10.32 8.06
CA SER A 108 6.44 -9.44 7.87
C SER A 108 6.11 -9.24 6.40
N GLN A 109 7.11 -9.16 5.52
CA GLN A 109 6.90 -9.11 4.08
C GLN A 109 6.41 -10.46 3.53
N ILE A 110 6.94 -11.58 4.02
CA ILE A 110 6.51 -12.93 3.64
C ILE A 110 5.02 -13.13 3.96
N THR A 111 4.53 -12.64 5.10
CA THR A 111 3.11 -12.75 5.46
C THR A 111 2.18 -11.96 4.53
N ARG A 112 2.69 -11.00 3.76
CA ARG A 112 1.94 -10.28 2.73
C ARG A 112 1.85 -11.04 1.41
N VAL A 113 2.80 -11.93 1.12
CA VAL A 113 2.83 -12.73 -0.12
C VAL A 113 1.68 -13.72 -0.17
N ASP A 114 1.46 -14.45 0.91
CA ASP A 114 0.35 -15.41 1.00
C ASP A 114 -0.47 -15.18 2.26
N LYS A 115 -1.59 -14.49 2.09
CA LYS A 115 -2.53 -14.21 3.19
C LYS A 115 -3.38 -15.43 3.57
N THR A 116 -3.45 -16.45 2.73
CA THR A 116 -4.33 -17.61 2.92
C THR A 116 -3.64 -18.79 3.58
N ALA A 117 -2.34 -18.97 3.38
CA ALA A 117 -1.54 -20.05 3.95
C ALA A 117 -0.96 -19.75 5.35
N ARG A 118 -1.43 -18.71 6.00
CA ARG A 118 -0.91 -18.28 7.31
C ARG A 118 -1.24 -19.29 8.41
N SER A 119 -0.21 -19.76 9.09
CA SER A 119 -0.36 -20.53 10.34
C SER A 119 -0.54 -19.62 11.57
N HIS A 120 -0.30 -18.32 11.43
CA HIS A 120 -0.35 -17.32 12.49
C HIS A 120 -0.59 -15.92 11.91
N TYR A 121 -1.04 -14.99 12.74
CA TYR A 121 -1.18 -13.58 12.36
C TYR A 121 0.19 -12.89 12.22
N PRO A 122 0.28 -11.82 11.41
CA PRO A 122 1.48 -10.99 11.33
C PRO A 122 1.82 -10.37 12.68
N LEU A 123 3.08 -9.94 12.84
CA LEU A 123 3.48 -9.09 13.97
C LEU A 123 2.56 -7.87 14.10
N LEU A 124 2.35 -7.39 15.32
CA LEU A 124 1.52 -6.19 15.56
C LEU A 124 2.03 -4.98 14.77
N GLU A 125 3.34 -4.85 14.64
CA GLU A 125 3.98 -3.82 13.81
C GLU A 125 3.60 -3.91 12.33
N ALA A 126 3.50 -5.12 11.78
CA ALA A 126 3.04 -5.33 10.42
C ALA A 126 1.55 -5.02 10.27
N GLN A 127 0.72 -5.37 11.27
CA GLN A 127 -0.69 -5.00 11.31
C GLN A 127 -0.88 -3.48 11.35
N VAL A 128 -0.03 -2.75 12.09
CA VAL A 128 -0.02 -1.27 12.10
C VAL A 128 0.24 -0.70 10.72
N VAL A 129 1.21 -1.26 9.98
CA VAL A 129 1.51 -0.80 8.62
C VAL A 129 0.35 -1.07 7.67
N ASP A 130 -0.30 -2.25 7.76
CA ASP A 130 -1.46 -2.56 6.95
C ASP A 130 -2.64 -1.62 7.24
N ALA A 131 -2.87 -1.29 8.51
CA ALA A 131 -3.91 -0.34 8.93
C ALA A 131 -3.61 1.10 8.46
N ALA A 132 -2.35 1.53 8.57
CA ALA A 132 -1.91 2.85 8.11
C ALA A 132 -2.01 2.98 6.57
N ASP A 133 -1.62 1.95 5.84
CA ASP A 133 -1.71 1.89 4.38
C ASP A 133 -3.17 2.02 3.92
N SER A 134 -4.08 1.21 4.48
CA SER A 134 -5.52 1.27 4.19
C SER A 134 -6.13 2.65 4.51
N THR A 135 -5.80 3.22 5.68
CA THR A 135 -6.27 4.55 6.07
C THR A 135 -5.78 5.65 5.13
N THR A 136 -4.50 5.60 4.77
CA THR A 136 -3.88 6.55 3.85
C THR A 136 -4.48 6.43 2.44
N TYR A 137 -4.76 5.19 2.00
CA TYR A 137 -5.37 4.90 0.72
C TYR A 137 -6.75 5.55 0.57
N ASP A 138 -7.67 5.36 1.53
CA ASP A 138 -9.01 5.95 1.49
C ASP A 138 -8.97 7.48 1.38
N ALA A 139 -8.12 8.12 2.19
CA ALA A 139 -7.98 9.56 2.20
C ALA A 139 -7.37 10.10 0.89
N HIS A 140 -6.36 9.41 0.36
CA HIS A 140 -5.68 9.80 -0.87
C HIS A 140 -6.56 9.61 -2.10
N ASP A 141 -7.26 8.48 -2.19
CA ASP A 141 -8.10 8.21 -3.33
C ASP A 141 -9.31 9.15 -3.37
N THR A 142 -9.85 9.49 -2.20
CA THR A 142 -10.88 10.53 -2.07
C THR A 142 -10.35 11.89 -2.54
N ASP A 143 -9.18 12.31 -2.06
CA ASP A 143 -8.54 13.58 -2.44
C ASP A 143 -8.22 13.66 -3.94
N ASP A 144 -7.64 12.60 -4.47
CA ASP A 144 -7.21 12.53 -5.87
C ASP A 144 -8.43 12.44 -6.81
N ALA A 145 -9.50 11.72 -6.43
CA ALA A 145 -10.74 11.66 -7.20
C ALA A 145 -11.39 13.04 -7.37
N ILE A 146 -11.37 13.86 -6.31
CA ILE A 146 -11.89 15.23 -6.36
C ILE A 146 -10.97 16.15 -7.18
N LYS A 147 -9.64 16.06 -6.96
CA LYS A 147 -8.65 16.89 -7.69
C LYS A 147 -8.67 16.64 -9.20
N LEU A 148 -8.91 15.40 -9.59
CA LEU A 148 -8.99 14.99 -10.99
C LEU A 148 -10.38 15.21 -11.61
N GLU A 149 -11.29 15.81 -10.85
CA GLU A 149 -12.66 16.08 -11.28
C GLU A 149 -13.43 14.81 -11.72
N LEU A 150 -13.06 13.66 -11.15
CA LEU A 150 -13.76 12.39 -11.36
C LEU A 150 -14.99 12.28 -10.48
N LEU A 151 -14.94 12.87 -9.28
CA LEU A 151 -16.03 12.97 -8.32
C LEU A 151 -16.09 14.37 -7.71
N THR A 152 -17.27 14.73 -7.25
CA THR A 152 -17.51 15.93 -6.43
C THR A 152 -17.69 15.56 -4.96
N LEU A 153 -17.50 16.52 -4.05
CA LEU A 153 -17.82 16.32 -2.63
C LEU A 153 -19.32 16.04 -2.41
N ASP A 154 -20.18 16.59 -3.25
CA ASP A 154 -21.63 16.35 -3.17
C ASP A 154 -21.95 14.88 -3.47
N GLU A 155 -21.36 14.29 -4.51
CA GLU A 155 -21.53 12.85 -4.81
C GLU A 155 -20.97 11.98 -3.70
N LEU A 156 -19.79 12.32 -3.15
CA LEU A 156 -19.17 11.60 -2.06
C LEU A 156 -19.95 11.74 -0.73
N SER A 157 -20.75 12.78 -0.56
CA SER A 157 -21.57 13.00 0.65
C SER A 157 -22.67 11.95 0.85
N GLU A 158 -22.94 11.13 -0.17
CA GLU A 158 -23.80 9.96 -0.03
C GLU A 158 -23.19 8.89 0.87
N MET A 159 -21.85 8.83 0.94
CA MET A 159 -21.11 7.89 1.81
C MET A 159 -21.12 8.35 3.27
N SER A 160 -21.38 7.42 4.16
CA SER A 160 -21.58 7.72 5.61
C SER A 160 -20.36 8.39 6.23
N LEU A 161 -19.14 7.92 5.92
CA LEU A 161 -17.89 8.47 6.45
C LEU A 161 -17.63 9.89 5.94
N ILE A 162 -17.93 10.18 4.67
CA ILE A 162 -17.77 11.54 4.09
C ILE A 162 -18.83 12.49 4.64
N ARG A 163 -20.05 12.03 4.84
CA ARG A 163 -21.12 12.83 5.43
C ARG A 163 -20.80 13.22 6.87
N GLU A 164 -20.25 12.30 7.66
CA GLU A 164 -19.73 12.57 9.00
C GLU A 164 -18.63 13.64 8.96
N ALA A 165 -17.66 13.48 8.05
CA ALA A 165 -16.57 14.44 7.87
C ALA A 165 -17.07 15.83 7.51
N LEU A 166 -17.99 15.94 6.56
CA LEU A 166 -18.60 17.22 6.15
C LEU A 166 -19.37 17.89 7.30
N ALA A 167 -20.13 17.11 8.07
CA ALA A 167 -20.86 17.63 9.22
C ALA A 167 -19.91 18.18 10.29
N ALA A 168 -18.84 17.46 10.60
CA ALA A 168 -17.83 17.88 11.57
C ALA A 168 -17.10 19.15 11.11
N VAL A 169 -16.60 19.18 9.88
CA VAL A 169 -15.87 20.31 9.31
C VAL A 169 -16.76 21.56 9.26
N ASN A 170 -18.02 21.46 8.82
CA ASN A 170 -18.95 22.56 8.75
C ASN A 170 -19.39 23.07 10.15
N SER A 171 -19.31 22.23 11.19
CA SER A 171 -19.58 22.66 12.56
C SER A 171 -18.45 23.46 13.17
N GLU A 172 -17.21 23.20 12.73
CA GLU A 172 -16.00 23.84 13.25
C GLU A 172 -15.61 25.10 12.48
N PHE A 173 -15.78 25.07 11.16
CA PHE A 173 -15.33 26.13 10.26
C PHE A 173 -16.49 26.74 9.46
N THR A 174 -16.40 28.05 9.23
CA THR A 174 -17.35 28.80 8.39
C THR A 174 -16.61 29.43 7.21
N ASN A 175 -17.27 29.51 6.06
CA ASN A 175 -16.75 30.20 4.86
C ASN A 175 -15.47 29.58 4.27
N LEU A 176 -15.32 28.24 4.31
CA LEU A 176 -14.26 27.57 3.61
C LEU A 176 -14.48 27.66 2.09
N ASP A 177 -13.42 27.92 1.33
CA ASP A 177 -13.44 27.69 -0.11
C ASP A 177 -13.38 26.19 -0.44
N ALA A 178 -13.62 25.83 -1.71
CA ALA A 178 -13.67 24.43 -2.13
C ALA A 178 -12.36 23.66 -1.85
N THR A 179 -11.20 24.32 -1.95
CA THR A 179 -9.90 23.71 -1.68
C THR A 179 -9.70 23.49 -0.19
N GLN A 180 -10.06 24.46 0.63
CA GLN A 180 -10.01 24.36 2.08
C GLN A 180 -10.96 23.29 2.60
N LEU A 181 -12.21 23.27 2.09
CA LEU A 181 -13.20 22.26 2.49
C LEU A 181 -12.71 20.86 2.18
N ARG A 182 -12.24 20.61 0.95
CA ARG A 182 -11.66 19.32 0.56
C ARG A 182 -10.51 18.91 1.47
N ALA A 183 -9.53 19.80 1.69
CA ALA A 183 -8.38 19.51 2.55
C ALA A 183 -8.80 19.19 3.98
N SER A 184 -9.78 19.92 4.54
CA SER A 184 -10.32 19.69 5.88
C SER A 184 -11.06 18.35 5.98
N VAL A 185 -11.83 17.97 4.96
CA VAL A 185 -12.49 16.66 4.90
C VAL A 185 -11.45 15.52 4.87
N VAL A 186 -10.44 15.61 4.01
CA VAL A 186 -9.35 14.62 3.94
C VAL A 186 -8.61 14.50 5.28
N HIS A 187 -8.32 15.62 5.93
CA HIS A 187 -7.69 15.63 7.26
C HIS A 187 -8.59 14.97 8.32
N TYR A 188 -9.89 15.27 8.29
CA TYR A 188 -10.85 14.62 9.18
C TYR A 188 -10.89 13.11 8.97
N LEU A 189 -10.92 12.64 7.71
CA LEU A 189 -10.91 11.20 7.39
C LEU A 189 -9.72 10.48 8.02
N LEU A 190 -8.52 11.05 7.90
CA LEU A 190 -7.32 10.49 8.52
C LEU A 190 -7.44 10.44 10.04
N ASN A 191 -7.83 11.55 10.67
CA ASN A 191 -7.95 11.64 12.13
C ASN A 191 -9.01 10.70 12.70
N ARG A 192 -10.17 10.60 12.03
CA ARG A 192 -11.29 9.75 12.45
C ARG A 192 -10.88 8.27 12.44
N GLN A 193 -10.25 7.83 11.34
CA GLN A 193 -9.79 6.46 11.19
C GLN A 193 -8.68 6.12 12.19
N VAL A 194 -7.66 6.98 12.32
CA VAL A 194 -6.56 6.78 13.28
C VAL A 194 -7.08 6.68 14.71
N SER A 195 -7.99 7.57 15.11
CA SER A 195 -8.54 7.59 16.47
C SER A 195 -9.33 6.33 16.77
N ASP A 196 -10.13 5.86 15.82
CA ASP A 196 -10.93 4.64 15.96
C ASP A 196 -10.04 3.38 16.04
N ILE A 197 -9.07 3.25 15.13
CA ILE A 197 -8.11 2.15 15.14
C ILE A 197 -7.34 2.11 16.47
N LEU A 198 -6.90 3.25 16.97
CA LEU A 198 -6.20 3.33 18.26
C LEU A 198 -7.09 2.89 19.43
N ALA A 199 -8.32 3.38 19.49
CA ALA A 199 -9.25 3.02 20.56
C ALA A 199 -9.55 1.52 20.53
N THR A 200 -9.94 0.98 19.38
CA THR A 200 -10.29 -0.43 19.21
C THR A 200 -9.10 -1.34 19.50
N SER A 201 -7.92 -1.00 18.96
CA SER A 201 -6.71 -1.81 19.16
C SER A 201 -6.22 -1.77 20.61
N ALA A 202 -6.34 -0.62 21.28
CA ALA A 202 -5.98 -0.52 22.70
C ALA A 202 -6.91 -1.37 23.59
N GLU A 203 -8.21 -1.37 23.31
CA GLU A 203 -9.17 -2.23 24.01
C GLU A 203 -8.87 -3.73 23.78
N ASP A 204 -8.57 -4.12 22.55
CA ASP A 204 -8.22 -5.51 22.22
C ASP A 204 -6.89 -5.92 22.89
N LEU A 205 -5.87 -5.07 22.89
CA LEU A 205 -4.59 -5.34 23.58
C LEU A 205 -4.78 -5.52 25.09
N LEU A 206 -5.62 -4.70 25.72
CA LEU A 206 -5.93 -4.84 27.13
C LEU A 206 -6.74 -6.11 27.44
N ARG A 207 -7.64 -6.50 26.54
CA ARG A 207 -8.49 -7.69 26.70
C ARG A 207 -7.70 -8.99 26.55
N TYR A 208 -6.78 -9.05 25.59
CA TYR A 208 -5.98 -10.26 25.33
C TYR A 208 -4.79 -10.39 26.27
N ASP A 209 -4.27 -9.29 26.82
CA ASP A 209 -3.16 -9.25 27.78
C ASP A 209 -1.97 -10.13 27.37
N PHE A 210 -1.54 -10.03 26.12
CA PHE A 210 -0.44 -10.82 25.57
C PHE A 210 0.84 -10.65 26.35
N GLN A 211 1.50 -11.75 26.73
CA GLN A 211 2.76 -11.76 27.47
C GLN A 211 3.97 -11.89 26.55
N SER A 212 3.76 -12.19 25.27
CA SER A 212 4.83 -12.36 24.28
C SER A 212 4.33 -12.05 22.87
N SER A 213 5.28 -11.78 21.96
CA SER A 213 4.99 -11.63 20.52
C SER A 213 4.42 -12.90 19.90
N ASP A 214 4.80 -14.07 20.38
CA ASP A 214 4.30 -15.35 19.91
C ASP A 214 2.82 -15.54 20.29
N GLU A 215 2.42 -15.15 21.51
CA GLU A 215 1.01 -15.16 21.89
C GLU A 215 0.16 -14.23 21.02
N ALA A 216 0.65 -13.03 20.75
CA ALA A 216 -0.05 -12.09 19.87
C ALA A 216 -0.24 -12.64 18.44
N ARG A 217 0.71 -13.42 17.94
CA ARG A 217 0.65 -14.04 16.60
C ARG A 217 -0.29 -15.24 16.50
N HIS A 218 -0.56 -15.92 17.61
CA HIS A 218 -1.51 -17.04 17.66
C HIS A 218 -2.92 -16.63 18.11
N GLY A 219 -3.09 -15.36 18.45
CA GLY A 219 -4.38 -14.78 18.84
C GLY A 219 -5.28 -14.42 17.66
N GLU A 220 -5.75 -13.18 17.64
CA GLU A 220 -6.58 -12.62 16.58
C GLU A 220 -5.93 -11.37 15.96
N LEU A 221 -6.53 -10.84 14.90
CA LEU A 221 -6.13 -9.54 14.36
C LEU A 221 -6.52 -8.45 15.37
N VAL A 222 -5.51 -7.71 15.85
CA VAL A 222 -5.67 -6.73 16.94
C VAL A 222 -5.68 -5.31 16.40
N VAL A 223 -4.75 -4.97 15.49
CA VAL A 223 -4.70 -3.61 14.91
C VAL A 223 -5.69 -3.52 13.77
N ARG A 224 -6.86 -2.99 14.08
CA ARG A 224 -8.00 -2.95 13.17
C ARG A 224 -8.96 -1.80 13.52
N PRO A 225 -9.78 -1.34 12.57
CA PRO A 225 -10.88 -0.44 12.88
C PRO A 225 -11.98 -1.14 13.70
N SER A 226 -12.85 -0.35 14.32
CA SER A 226 -14.11 -0.84 14.88
C SER A 226 -15.00 -1.41 13.77
N LYS A 227 -15.99 -2.21 14.15
CA LYS A 227 -16.95 -2.75 13.18
C LYS A 227 -17.70 -1.64 12.44
N GLU A 228 -18.07 -0.58 13.13
CA GLU A 228 -18.76 0.58 12.53
C GLU A 228 -17.88 1.27 11.48
N LEU A 229 -16.64 1.57 11.83
CA LEU A 229 -15.71 2.19 10.86
C LEU A 229 -15.39 1.26 9.70
N GLN A 230 -15.27 -0.05 9.94
CA GLN A 230 -15.04 -1.02 8.86
C GLN A 230 -16.18 -1.00 7.84
N GLU A 231 -17.44 -0.99 8.29
CA GLU A 231 -18.61 -0.91 7.42
C GLU A 231 -18.62 0.41 6.62
N GLN A 232 -18.27 1.54 7.27
CA GLN A 232 -18.16 2.84 6.59
C GLN A 232 -17.03 2.88 5.56
N LYS A 233 -15.90 2.24 5.84
CA LYS A 233 -14.78 2.12 4.89
C LYS A 233 -15.17 1.27 3.68
N GLU A 234 -15.79 0.13 3.89
CA GLU A 234 -16.25 -0.76 2.82
C GLU A 234 -17.27 -0.05 1.90
N GLU A 235 -18.16 0.78 2.46
CA GLU A 235 -19.06 1.62 1.70
C GLU A 235 -18.30 2.61 0.80
N LEU A 236 -17.33 3.34 1.35
CA LEU A 236 -16.51 4.32 0.62
C LEU A 236 -15.63 3.65 -0.44
N GLU A 237 -14.91 2.58 -0.08
CA GLU A 237 -14.05 1.83 -0.98
C GLU A 237 -14.84 1.23 -2.16
N GLY A 238 -16.03 0.68 -1.89
CA GLY A 238 -16.95 0.17 -2.91
C GLY A 238 -17.41 1.26 -3.88
N PHE A 239 -17.75 2.44 -3.36
CA PHE A 239 -18.15 3.58 -4.17
C PHE A 239 -16.99 4.11 -5.04
N LEU A 240 -15.80 4.25 -4.46
CA LEU A 240 -14.59 4.65 -5.19
C LEU A 240 -14.25 3.62 -6.28
N TYR A 241 -14.36 2.33 -5.97
CA TYR A 241 -14.13 1.27 -6.95
C TYR A 241 -15.03 1.42 -8.16
N GLU A 242 -16.34 1.55 -7.98
CA GLU A 242 -17.30 1.64 -9.08
C GLU A 242 -17.23 2.95 -9.86
N ARG A 243 -17.02 4.08 -9.18
CA ARG A 243 -17.11 5.40 -9.79
C ARG A 243 -15.77 5.93 -10.29
N VAL A 244 -14.66 5.57 -9.65
CA VAL A 244 -13.31 6.04 -9.97
C VAL A 244 -12.52 4.97 -10.72
N TYR A 245 -12.29 3.81 -10.11
CA TYR A 245 -11.43 2.78 -10.72
C TYR A 245 -11.99 2.19 -12.01
N ARG A 246 -13.32 2.20 -12.16
CA ARG A 246 -13.99 1.76 -13.38
C ARG A 246 -14.32 2.91 -14.32
N HIS A 247 -13.87 4.13 -14.03
CA HIS A 247 -14.09 5.26 -14.92
C HIS A 247 -13.47 5.00 -16.30
N PRO A 248 -14.20 5.26 -17.42
CA PRO A 248 -13.73 4.90 -18.77
C PRO A 248 -12.38 5.51 -19.15
N GLU A 249 -12.06 6.71 -18.68
CA GLU A 249 -10.77 7.36 -18.92
C GLU A 249 -9.65 6.61 -18.21
N LEU A 250 -9.85 6.21 -16.94
CA LEU A 250 -8.85 5.45 -16.18
C LEU A 250 -8.63 4.06 -16.78
N LEU A 251 -9.68 3.39 -17.20
CA LEU A 251 -9.55 2.08 -17.88
C LEU A 251 -8.75 2.18 -19.17
N LYS A 252 -8.97 3.25 -19.97
CA LYS A 252 -8.15 3.50 -21.18
C LYS A 252 -6.68 3.75 -20.84
N MET A 253 -6.41 4.49 -19.77
CA MET A 253 -5.05 4.77 -19.32
C MET A 253 -4.37 3.49 -18.81
N ARG A 254 -5.04 2.68 -18.02
CA ARG A 254 -4.56 1.36 -17.57
C ARG A 254 -4.22 0.47 -18.76
N GLN A 255 -5.12 0.35 -19.73
CA GLN A 255 -4.88 -0.47 -20.94
C GLN A 255 -3.64 0.00 -21.70
N ARG A 256 -3.48 1.30 -21.92
CA ARG A 256 -2.28 1.85 -22.58
C ARG A 256 -0.99 1.55 -21.81
N ALA A 257 -1.05 1.63 -20.47
CA ALA A 257 0.10 1.32 -19.61
C ALA A 257 0.46 -0.16 -19.70
N GLN A 258 -0.53 -1.05 -19.66
CA GLN A 258 -0.38 -2.50 -19.82
C GLN A 258 0.21 -2.84 -21.18
N ASP A 259 -0.36 -2.32 -22.30
CA ASP A 259 0.13 -2.55 -23.66
C ASP A 259 1.59 -2.14 -23.82
N ARG A 260 1.99 -0.98 -23.25
CA ARG A 260 3.38 -0.49 -23.27
C ARG A 260 4.33 -1.43 -22.52
N LEU A 261 3.93 -1.88 -21.34
CA LEU A 261 4.76 -2.75 -20.50
C LEU A 261 4.92 -4.14 -21.13
N GLN A 262 3.84 -4.71 -21.66
CA GLN A 262 3.86 -5.97 -22.40
C GLN A 262 4.76 -5.89 -23.64
N ALA A 263 4.64 -4.81 -24.42
CA ALA A 263 5.51 -4.58 -25.58
C ALA A 263 6.99 -4.47 -25.19
N MET A 264 7.30 -3.81 -24.06
CA MET A 264 8.66 -3.76 -23.53
C MET A 264 9.15 -5.14 -23.09
N PHE A 265 8.34 -5.89 -22.36
CA PHE A 265 8.67 -7.23 -21.91
C PHE A 265 9.02 -8.15 -23.08
N LEU A 266 8.17 -8.21 -24.10
CA LEU A 266 8.41 -9.01 -25.32
C LEU A 266 9.68 -8.59 -26.04
N LYS A 267 9.99 -7.29 -26.11
CA LYS A 267 11.23 -6.81 -26.70
C LYS A 267 12.48 -7.26 -25.93
N TYR A 268 12.43 -7.17 -24.60
CA TYR A 268 13.54 -7.64 -23.78
C TYR A 268 13.69 -9.16 -23.81
N GLN A 269 12.58 -9.90 -23.93
CA GLN A 269 12.63 -11.35 -24.09
C GLN A 269 13.28 -11.76 -25.42
N THR A 270 13.01 -11.01 -26.50
CA THR A 270 13.60 -11.27 -27.84
C THR A 270 15.00 -10.67 -28.01
N HIS A 271 15.35 -9.67 -27.24
CA HIS A 271 16.61 -8.93 -27.27
C HIS A 271 17.24 -8.78 -25.88
N PRO A 272 17.67 -9.90 -25.25
CA PRO A 272 18.26 -9.86 -23.91
C PRO A 272 19.48 -8.93 -23.80
N GLU A 273 20.20 -8.74 -24.91
CA GLU A 273 21.37 -7.85 -25.00
C GLU A 273 21.06 -6.36 -24.73
N TRP A 274 19.79 -5.97 -24.73
CA TRP A 274 19.37 -4.61 -24.39
C TRP A 274 19.31 -4.37 -22.89
N PHE A 275 19.33 -5.43 -22.08
CA PHE A 275 19.43 -5.27 -20.64
C PHE A 275 20.80 -4.66 -20.24
N PRO A 276 20.83 -3.78 -19.24
CA PRO A 276 22.08 -3.39 -18.62
C PRO A 276 22.89 -4.61 -18.17
N LYS A 277 24.19 -4.62 -18.41
CA LYS A 277 25.07 -5.77 -18.15
C LYS A 277 24.94 -6.34 -16.73
N LYS A 278 24.69 -5.50 -15.74
CA LYS A 278 24.51 -5.91 -14.34
C LYS A 278 23.29 -6.83 -14.12
N TYR A 279 22.28 -6.74 -14.98
CA TYR A 279 21.09 -7.61 -14.89
C TYR A 279 21.19 -8.86 -15.77
N LEU A 280 22.08 -8.88 -16.76
CA LEU A 280 22.30 -10.05 -17.60
C LEU A 280 22.85 -11.25 -16.81
N SER A 281 23.62 -11.01 -15.75
CA SER A 281 24.10 -12.06 -14.86
C SER A 281 22.99 -12.73 -14.05
N LEU A 282 21.86 -12.02 -13.85
CA LEU A 282 20.71 -12.51 -13.10
C LEU A 282 19.79 -13.41 -13.94
N ILE A 283 19.81 -13.28 -15.29
CA ILE A 283 19.03 -14.13 -16.20
C ILE A 283 19.49 -15.61 -16.11
N HIS A 284 20.71 -15.86 -15.68
CA HIS A 284 21.27 -17.22 -15.51
C HIS A 284 21.07 -17.80 -14.11
N ILE A 285 20.44 -17.06 -13.18
CA ILE A 285 20.08 -17.57 -11.85
C ILE A 285 18.68 -18.21 -11.93
N SER A 286 18.47 -19.10 -12.87
CA SER A 286 17.18 -19.75 -13.11
C SER A 286 16.99 -21.07 -12.35
N GLU A 287 17.79 -21.35 -11.31
CA GLU A 287 17.48 -22.40 -10.35
C GLU A 287 17.58 -21.84 -8.95
N PRO A 288 16.51 -21.94 -8.12
CA PRO A 288 16.64 -21.67 -6.71
C PRO A 288 17.56 -22.75 -6.14
N THR A 289 18.83 -22.44 -5.97
CA THR A 289 19.67 -23.21 -5.04
C THR A 289 18.96 -23.06 -3.69
N ARG A 290 18.11 -24.03 -3.37
CA ARG A 290 17.58 -24.25 -2.04
C ARG A 290 18.76 -24.30 -1.10
N ARG A 291 19.16 -23.17 -0.54
CA ARG A 291 20.02 -23.16 0.63
C ARG A 291 19.17 -23.72 1.77
N LYS A 292 19.38 -25.00 2.05
CA LYS A 292 19.00 -25.61 3.33
C LYS A 292 19.67 -24.79 4.42
N ARG A 293 18.90 -24.06 5.19
CA ARG A 293 19.24 -23.67 6.55
C ARG A 293 18.53 -24.59 7.51
#